data_8a2fceee91b03d46e3de73e87bea2538
#
_entry.id   8a2fceee91b03d46e3de73e87bea2538
#
_cell.length_a   1.000
_cell.length_b   1.000
_cell.length_c   1.000
_cell.angle_alpha   90.00
_cell.angle_beta   90.00
_cell.angle_gamma   90.00
#
_symmetry.space_group_name_H-M   'P 1'
#
loop_
_entity.id
_entity.type
_entity.pdbx_description
1 polymer ?
#
loop_
_entity_poly.entity_id
_entity_poly.type
_entity_poly.pdbx_seq_one_letter_code
_entity_poly.pdbx_strand_id
1 'polypeptide(L)'
;MLHLRLRVPPDLLDTVVDDLTQEPTVTNMGVVPDGYMHPQGALVFADVARENATPVIGRLRDYGLEREGAIAVDPVDTMLSRDAERSERMAPGSPDDGVVWVQVEQKLRRDSQLSIAFVAFMTLAALIAGTRPDP
;
A
#
# COMPACT_ATOMS: atom_id res chain seq x y z
N MET A 1 -8.39 8.70 4.55
CA MET A 1 -7.56 7.87 5.48
C MET A 1 -7.21 6.54 4.81
N LEU A 2 -6.03 6.06 5.09
CA LEU A 2 -5.59 4.72 4.73
C LEU A 2 -5.30 3.93 5.99
N HIS A 3 -5.73 2.68 6.02
CA HIS A 3 -5.48 1.78 7.13
C HIS A 3 -4.24 0.95 6.84
N LEU A 4 -3.27 1.03 7.72
CA LEU A 4 -2.06 0.21 7.66
C LEU A 4 -2.20 -0.99 8.57
N ARG A 5 -1.87 -2.15 8.06
CA ARG A 5 -1.74 -3.38 8.83
C ARG A 5 -0.37 -3.98 8.59
N LEU A 6 0.42 -4.03 9.63
CA LEU A 6 1.82 -4.37 9.55
C LEU A 6 2.09 -5.66 10.32
N ARG A 7 2.86 -6.56 9.73
CA ARG A 7 3.50 -7.65 10.46
C ARG A 7 4.95 -7.22 10.72
N VAL A 8 5.28 -7.05 11.99
CA VAL A 8 6.57 -6.47 12.39
C VAL A 8 7.37 -7.52 13.18
N PRO A 9 8.57 -7.89 12.69
CA PRO A 9 9.45 -8.76 13.46
C PRO A 9 9.91 -8.10 14.76
N PRO A 10 10.28 -8.89 15.79
CA PRO A 10 10.60 -8.33 17.11
C PRO A 10 11.73 -7.30 17.12
N ASP A 11 12.73 -7.47 16.27
CA ASP A 11 13.89 -6.57 16.19
C ASP A 11 13.57 -5.20 15.56
N LEU A 12 12.47 -5.09 14.82
CA LEU A 12 12.02 -3.83 14.21
C LEU A 12 10.86 -3.17 14.97
N LEU A 13 10.28 -3.83 15.95
CA LEU A 13 9.04 -3.37 16.58
C LEU A 13 9.19 -1.99 17.22
N ASP A 14 10.22 -1.80 18.03
CA ASP A 14 10.44 -0.51 18.71
C ASP A 14 10.64 0.63 17.71
N THR A 15 11.43 0.40 16.67
CA THR A 15 11.68 1.40 15.63
C THR A 15 10.40 1.79 14.89
N VAL A 16 9.60 0.81 14.50
CA VAL A 16 8.33 1.06 13.79
C VAL A 16 7.33 1.78 14.68
N VAL A 17 7.18 1.34 15.92
CA VAL A 17 6.24 1.96 16.88
C VAL A 17 6.65 3.40 17.18
N ASP A 18 7.93 3.67 17.40
CA ASP A 18 8.43 5.02 17.65
C ASP A 18 8.21 5.95 16.46
N ASP A 19 8.50 5.49 15.24
CA ASP A 19 8.25 6.27 14.03
C ASP A 19 6.78 6.65 13.89
N LEU A 20 5.89 5.66 13.98
CA LEU A 20 4.46 5.91 13.82
C LEU A 20 3.87 6.74 14.95
N THR A 21 4.37 6.61 16.17
CA THR A 21 3.91 7.40 17.31
C THR A 21 4.26 8.88 17.16
N GLN A 22 5.40 9.18 16.57
CA GLN A 22 5.87 10.56 16.37
C GLN A 22 5.27 11.22 15.13
N GLU A 23 4.62 10.46 14.26
CA GLU A 23 4.06 10.97 13.01
C GLU A 23 2.70 11.63 13.26
N PRO A 24 2.56 12.96 13.09
CA PRO A 24 1.30 13.67 13.39
C PRO A 24 0.13 13.27 12.49
N THR A 25 0.39 12.69 11.31
CA THR A 25 -0.65 12.27 10.36
C THR A 25 -1.12 10.84 10.59
N VAL A 26 -0.58 10.18 11.62
CA VAL A 26 -0.97 8.82 12.04
C VAL A 26 -1.86 8.91 13.28
N THR A 27 -2.93 8.15 13.26
CA THR A 27 -3.88 8.04 14.37
C THR A 27 -4.39 6.60 14.51
N ASN A 28 -5.13 6.33 15.57
CA ASN A 28 -5.73 5.00 15.84
C ASN A 28 -4.71 3.86 15.77
N MET A 29 -3.51 4.10 16.29
CA MET A 29 -2.45 3.11 16.30
C MET A 29 -2.62 2.14 17.48
N GLY A 30 -2.39 0.87 17.19
CA GLY A 30 -2.36 -0.17 18.22
C GLY A 30 -1.33 -1.24 17.88
N VAL A 31 -0.93 -1.98 18.91
CA VAL A 31 0.04 -3.06 18.80
C VAL A 31 -0.50 -4.30 19.49
N VAL A 32 -0.49 -5.43 18.79
CA VAL A 32 -0.74 -6.75 19.38
C VAL A 32 0.57 -7.53 19.28
N PRO A 33 1.31 -7.72 20.40
CA PRO A 33 2.68 -8.23 20.36
C PRO A 33 2.87 -9.57 19.65
N ASP A 34 1.94 -10.49 19.79
CA ASP A 34 1.99 -11.81 19.15
C ASP A 34 0.81 -12.00 18.19
N GLY A 35 0.45 -10.95 17.48
CA GLY A 35 -0.74 -10.93 16.61
C GLY A 35 -0.65 -11.83 15.39
N TYR A 36 0.54 -12.17 14.93
CA TYR A 36 0.78 -13.08 13.82
C TYR A 36 1.49 -14.35 14.28
N MET A 37 0.93 -15.49 13.92
CA MET A 37 1.45 -16.80 14.28
C MET A 37 2.34 -17.40 13.20
N HIS A 38 2.01 -17.17 11.92
CA HIS A 38 2.73 -17.77 10.81
C HIS A 38 2.70 -16.86 9.55
N PRO A 39 3.82 -16.23 9.18
CA PRO A 39 5.06 -16.09 9.96
C PRO A 39 4.83 -15.30 11.26
N GLN A 40 5.62 -15.59 12.27
CA GLN A 40 5.51 -14.95 13.57
C GLN A 40 5.88 -13.45 13.49
N GLY A 41 5.15 -12.64 14.23
CA GLY A 41 5.41 -11.22 14.32
C GLY A 41 4.35 -10.48 15.12
N ALA A 42 4.62 -9.23 15.46
CA ALA A 42 3.64 -8.34 16.05
C ALA A 42 2.69 -7.79 14.97
N LEU A 43 1.43 -7.66 15.32
CA LEU A 43 0.48 -6.89 14.52
C LEU A 43 0.54 -5.43 14.98
N VAL A 44 0.91 -4.54 14.08
CA VAL A 44 0.80 -3.09 14.26
C VAL A 44 -0.21 -2.58 13.26
N PHE A 45 -1.20 -1.85 13.74
CA PHE A 45 -2.20 -1.22 12.88
C PHE A 45 -2.27 0.28 13.18
N ALA A 46 -2.56 1.05 12.16
CA ALA A 46 -2.69 2.50 12.27
C ALA A 46 -3.47 3.05 11.09
N ASP A 47 -4.05 4.20 11.27
CA ASP A 47 -4.63 4.97 10.19
C ASP A 47 -3.74 6.16 9.87
N VAL A 48 -3.49 6.41 8.60
CA VAL A 48 -2.65 7.51 8.13
C VAL A 48 -3.44 8.39 7.16
N ALA A 49 -3.23 9.70 7.26
CA ALA A 49 -3.80 10.63 6.29
C ALA A 49 -3.26 10.30 4.90
N ARG A 50 -4.16 10.20 3.92
CA ARG A 50 -3.84 9.77 2.56
C ARG A 50 -2.70 10.59 1.94
N GLU A 51 -2.71 11.89 2.17
CA GLU A 51 -1.75 12.83 1.61
C GLU A 51 -0.31 12.63 2.12
N ASN A 52 -0.16 11.98 3.27
CA ASN A 52 1.15 11.69 3.87
C ASN A 52 1.49 10.19 3.91
N ALA A 53 0.68 9.35 3.30
CA ALA A 53 0.89 7.91 3.35
C ALA A 53 2.17 7.47 2.63
N THR A 54 2.49 8.06 1.48
CA THR A 54 3.68 7.70 0.70
C THR A 54 4.97 7.87 1.49
N PRO A 55 5.29 9.01 2.13
CA PRO A 55 6.48 9.13 2.94
C PRO A 55 6.47 8.22 4.17
N VAL A 56 5.33 8.00 4.82
CA VAL A 56 5.23 7.08 5.96
C VAL A 56 5.56 5.64 5.53
N ILE A 57 4.95 5.16 4.47
CA ILE A 57 5.21 3.82 3.92
C ILE A 57 6.66 3.71 3.44
N GLY A 58 7.20 4.77 2.83
CA GLY A 58 8.59 4.83 2.39
C GLY A 58 9.58 4.61 3.54
N ARG A 59 9.36 5.26 4.70
CA ARG A 59 10.19 5.04 5.88
C ARG A 59 10.09 3.60 6.40
N LEU A 60 8.89 3.02 6.44
CA LEU A 60 8.70 1.64 6.86
C LEU A 60 9.45 0.66 5.94
N ARG A 61 9.45 0.92 4.64
CA ARG A 61 10.23 0.14 3.67
C ARG A 61 11.74 0.30 3.88
N ASP A 62 12.20 1.50 4.20
CA ASP A 62 13.61 1.77 4.49
C ASP A 62 14.11 1.02 5.72
N TYR A 63 13.25 0.77 6.71
CA TYR A 63 13.57 -0.09 7.85
C TYR A 63 13.65 -1.59 7.49
N GLY A 64 13.29 -1.95 6.28
CA GLY A 64 13.29 -3.34 5.83
C GLY A 64 11.98 -4.11 6.07
N LEU A 65 10.91 -3.43 6.46
CA LEU A 65 9.64 -4.07 6.83
C LEU A 65 8.99 -4.82 5.66
N GLU A 66 9.16 -4.35 4.44
CA GLU A 66 8.64 -5.04 3.25
C GLU A 66 9.28 -6.42 3.05
N ARG A 67 10.56 -6.58 3.38
CA ARG A 67 11.31 -7.83 3.21
C ARG A 67 11.18 -8.78 4.39
N GLU A 68 11.27 -8.24 5.60
CA GLU A 68 11.32 -9.02 6.84
C GLU A 68 9.96 -9.18 7.51
N GLY A 69 9.01 -8.34 7.15
CA GLY A 69 7.65 -8.34 7.65
C GLY A 69 6.62 -8.29 6.54
N ALA A 70 5.58 -7.48 6.74
CA ALA A 70 4.56 -7.21 5.75
C ALA A 70 3.94 -5.84 5.97
N ILE A 71 3.57 -5.20 4.87
CA ILE A 71 2.84 -3.92 4.86
C ILE A 71 1.58 -4.13 4.02
N ALA A 72 0.42 -4.09 4.63
CA ALA A 72 -0.87 -4.06 3.95
C ALA A 72 -1.47 -2.67 4.08
N VAL A 73 -2.02 -2.16 2.99
CA VAL A 73 -2.61 -0.83 2.92
C VAL A 73 -4.02 -0.96 2.37
N ASP A 74 -4.99 -0.57 3.18
CA ASP A 74 -6.41 -0.61 2.79
C ASP A 74 -6.99 0.80 2.82
N PRO A 75 -7.71 1.25 1.77
CA PRO A 75 -8.43 2.50 1.83
C PRO A 75 -9.61 2.42 2.79
N VAL A 76 -9.82 3.48 3.56
CA VAL A 76 -10.99 3.62 4.43
C VAL A 76 -11.95 4.59 3.75
N ASP A 77 -13.11 4.09 3.32
CA ASP A 77 -14.09 4.90 2.60
C ASP A 77 -14.73 5.97 3.48
N THR A 78 -15.03 5.62 4.73
CA THR A 78 -15.63 6.53 5.68
C THR A 78 -15.05 6.33 7.07
N MET A 79 -14.60 7.42 7.69
CA MET A 79 -14.14 7.43 9.07
C MET A 79 -14.74 8.63 9.80
N LEU A 80 -15.42 8.37 10.90
CA LEU A 80 -16.01 9.37 11.77
C LEU A 80 -15.15 9.51 13.03
N SER A 81 -14.18 10.43 12.99
CA SER A 81 -13.25 10.64 14.10
C SER A 81 -12.67 12.05 14.04
N ARG A 82 -12.64 12.72 15.19
CA ARG A 82 -11.97 14.03 15.32
C ARG A 82 -10.46 13.92 15.09
N ASP A 83 -9.86 12.81 15.52
CA ASP A 83 -8.44 12.58 15.36
C ASP A 83 -8.08 12.32 13.89
N ALA A 84 -8.94 11.61 13.15
CA ALA A 84 -8.78 11.42 11.73
C ALA A 84 -8.87 12.75 10.96
N GLU A 85 -9.86 13.58 11.26
CA GLU A 85 -9.98 14.92 10.67
C GLU A 85 -8.77 15.81 10.96
N ARG A 86 -8.27 15.75 12.19
CA ARG A 86 -7.06 16.49 12.59
C ARG A 86 -5.83 16.00 11.80
N SER A 87 -5.67 14.69 11.68
CA SER A 87 -4.56 14.09 10.93
C SER A 87 -4.58 14.50 9.47
N GLU A 88 -5.74 14.51 8.85
CA GLU A 88 -5.92 14.95 7.46
C GLU A 88 -5.60 16.43 7.28
N ARG A 89 -6.00 17.28 8.24
CA ARG A 89 -5.67 18.71 8.20
C ARG A 89 -4.19 19.00 8.36
N MET A 90 -3.47 18.15 9.07
CA MET A 90 -2.01 18.28 9.28
C MET A 90 -1.19 17.74 8.13
N ALA A 91 -1.78 16.95 7.24
CA ALA A 91 -1.12 16.42 6.07
C ALA A 91 -0.93 17.49 5.00
N PRO A 92 0.22 17.51 4.27
CA PRO A 92 0.42 18.46 3.18
C PRO A 92 -0.41 18.10 1.96
N GLY A 93 -0.97 19.11 1.28
CA GLY A 93 -1.76 18.94 0.07
C GLY A 93 -3.26 18.80 0.29
N SER A 94 -4.01 18.55 -0.79
CA SER A 94 -5.43 18.29 -0.74
C SER A 94 -5.74 16.80 -0.77
N PRO A 95 -6.93 16.36 -0.30
CA PRO A 95 -7.34 14.96 -0.36
C PRO A 95 -7.26 14.33 -1.76
N ASP A 96 -7.43 15.15 -2.80
CA ASP A 96 -7.36 14.72 -4.20
C ASP A 96 -5.92 14.48 -4.68
N ASP A 97 -4.93 15.07 -4.01
CA ASP A 97 -3.50 14.90 -4.33
C ASP A 97 -2.90 13.64 -3.66
N GLY A 98 -3.64 13.03 -2.75
CA GLY A 98 -3.21 11.86 -1.98
C GLY A 98 -3.30 10.57 -2.79
N VAL A 99 -2.56 10.51 -3.87
CA VAL A 99 -2.40 9.26 -4.61
C VAL A 99 -1.34 8.43 -3.90
N VAL A 100 -1.74 7.30 -3.35
CA VAL A 100 -0.79 6.34 -2.80
C VAL A 100 -0.07 5.68 -3.97
N TRP A 101 1.14 6.16 -4.24
CA TRP A 101 1.95 5.70 -5.37
C TRP A 101 2.12 4.18 -5.41
N VAL A 102 2.18 3.53 -4.25
CA VAL A 102 2.25 2.07 -4.14
C VAL A 102 1.04 1.40 -4.79
N GLN A 103 -0.17 1.89 -4.53
CA GLN A 103 -1.40 1.34 -5.14
C GLN A 103 -1.48 1.65 -6.63
N VAL A 104 -1.12 2.86 -7.04
CA VAL A 104 -1.08 3.26 -8.45
C VAL A 104 -0.05 2.45 -9.22
N GLU A 105 1.15 2.26 -8.67
CA GLU A 105 2.20 1.46 -9.28
C GLU A 105 1.75 0.01 -9.50
N GLN A 106 1.12 -0.62 -8.52
CA GLN A 106 0.58 -1.97 -8.65
C GLN A 106 -0.53 -2.06 -9.71
N LYS A 107 -1.42 -1.08 -9.75
CA LYS A 107 -2.49 -1.02 -10.74
C LYS A 107 -1.92 -0.83 -12.16
N LEU A 108 -0.97 0.09 -12.33
CA LEU A 108 -0.31 0.33 -13.62
C LEU A 108 0.45 -0.91 -14.12
N ARG A 109 1.14 -1.61 -13.24
CA ARG A 109 1.81 -2.87 -13.61
C ARG A 109 0.81 -3.93 -14.07
N ARG A 110 -0.32 -4.05 -13.39
CA ARG A 110 -1.37 -5.00 -13.76
C ARG A 110 -1.99 -4.64 -15.11
N ASP A 111 -2.31 -3.37 -15.34
CA ASP A 111 -2.86 -2.89 -16.60
C ASP A 111 -1.86 -3.05 -17.76
N SER A 112 -0.57 -2.81 -17.51
CA SER A 112 0.49 -3.02 -18.51
C SER A 112 0.63 -4.49 -18.91
N GLN A 113 0.54 -5.42 -17.96
CA GLN A 113 0.59 -6.84 -18.27
C GLN A 113 -0.60 -7.30 -19.12
N LEU A 114 -1.80 -6.81 -18.83
CA LEU A 114 -2.98 -7.08 -19.63
C LEU A 114 -2.85 -6.53 -21.06
N SER A 115 -2.31 -5.33 -21.22
CA SER A 115 -2.07 -4.72 -22.54
C SER A 115 -1.09 -5.51 -23.39
N ILE A 116 0.01 -6.00 -22.81
CA ILE A 116 1.01 -6.81 -23.50
C ILE A 116 0.40 -8.13 -23.97
N ALA A 117 -0.34 -8.80 -23.08
CA ALA A 117 -1.03 -10.05 -23.42
C ALA A 117 -2.07 -9.84 -24.55
N PHE A 118 -2.82 -8.75 -24.52
CA PHE A 118 -3.78 -8.41 -25.55
C PHE A 118 -3.11 -8.14 -26.91
N VAL A 119 -2.04 -7.38 -26.95
CA VAL A 119 -1.26 -7.10 -28.17
C VAL A 119 -0.68 -8.38 -28.74
N ALA A 120 -0.10 -9.25 -27.90
CA ALA A 120 0.42 -10.53 -28.34
C ALA A 120 -0.67 -11.41 -28.95
N PHE A 121 -1.83 -11.46 -28.33
CA PHE A 121 -2.99 -12.22 -28.83
C PHE A 121 -3.48 -11.69 -30.18
N MET A 122 -3.62 -10.37 -30.32
CA MET A 122 -4.04 -9.74 -31.57
C MET A 122 -3.02 -9.97 -32.70
N THR A 123 -1.73 -9.91 -32.40
CA THR A 123 -0.68 -10.20 -33.39
C THR A 123 -0.72 -11.64 -33.86
N LEU A 124 -0.93 -12.58 -32.95
CA LEU A 124 -1.07 -14.00 -33.30
C LEU A 124 -2.32 -14.25 -34.15
N ALA A 125 -3.43 -13.66 -33.82
CA ALA A 125 -4.68 -13.76 -34.59
C ALA A 125 -4.52 -13.21 -36.01
N ALA A 126 -3.84 -12.09 -36.16
CA ALA A 126 -3.56 -11.51 -37.49
C ALA A 126 -2.64 -12.40 -38.33
N LEU A 127 -1.64 -13.05 -37.71
CA LEU A 127 -0.75 -14.00 -38.38
C LEU A 127 -1.52 -15.23 -38.89
N ILE A 128 -2.40 -15.79 -38.09
CA ILE A 128 -3.25 -16.92 -38.47
C ILE A 128 -4.22 -16.56 -39.60
N ALA A 129 -4.82 -15.36 -39.54
CA ALA A 129 -5.69 -14.87 -40.61
C ALA A 129 -4.98 -14.62 -41.93
N GLY A 130 -3.70 -14.18 -41.87
CA GLY A 130 -2.86 -13.94 -43.04
C GLY A 130 -2.30 -15.19 -43.71
N THR A 131 -2.38 -16.36 -43.08
CA THR A 131 -1.87 -17.64 -43.62
C THR A 131 -2.97 -18.50 -44.26
N ARG A 132 -4.21 -18.00 -44.41
CA ARG A 132 -5.24 -18.74 -45.17
C ARG A 132 -4.86 -18.86 -46.62
N PRO A 133 -4.72 -20.07 -47.18
CA PRO A 133 -4.54 -20.21 -48.61
C PRO A 133 -5.81 -19.75 -49.31
N ASP A 134 -5.64 -18.88 -50.32
CA ASP A 134 -6.75 -18.57 -51.23
C ASP A 134 -7.25 -19.81 -51.90
N PRO A 135 -8.57 -19.99 -52.03
CA PRO A 135 -9.15 -21.11 -52.74
C PRO A 135 -8.81 -21.12 -54.21
#